data_bb120bf852868507a87d17f239e87038
#
_entry.id   bb120bf852868507a87d17f239e87038
#
_cell.length_a   1.000
_cell.length_b   1.000
_cell.length_c   1.000
_cell.angle_alpha   90.00
_cell.angle_beta   90.00
_cell.angle_gamma   90.00
#
_symmetry.space_group_name_H-M   'P 1'
#
loop_
_entity.id
_entity.type
_entity.pdbx_description
1 polymer ?
#
loop_
_entity_poly.entity_id
_entity_poly.type
_entity_poly.pdbx_seq_one_letter_code
_entity_poly.pdbx_strand_id
1 'polypeptide(L)'
;EGLPLVVIHDDAVEYILRGRNVFHGFIHACDAWLTAGQACLIVRENGDLVGHGISRCNANEALRLRKGIAVRTRSDFSKTIDLTK
;
A
#
# COMPACT_ATOMS: atom_id res chain seq x y z
N GLU A 1 4.31 -2.93 17.71
CA GLU A 1 3.79 -2.27 16.58
C GLU A 1 4.60 -2.54 15.37
N GLY A 2 4.02 -2.82 14.32
CA GLY A 2 4.68 -2.99 13.06
C GLY A 2 4.40 -1.80 12.17
N LEU A 3 4.58 -2.01 10.88
CA LEU A 3 4.22 -0.99 9.92
C LEU A 3 2.70 -0.91 9.79
N PRO A 4 2.17 0.27 9.51
CA PRO A 4 0.73 0.38 9.29
C PRO A 4 0.32 -0.37 8.03
N LEU A 5 -0.90 -0.88 8.03
CA LEU A 5 -1.43 -1.63 6.90
C LEU A 5 -2.34 -0.73 6.07
N VAL A 6 -2.22 -0.89 4.76
CA VAL A 6 -3.15 -0.29 3.81
C VAL A 6 -3.82 -1.44 3.09
N VAL A 7 -5.13 -1.57 3.25
CA VAL A 7 -5.90 -2.66 2.66
C VAL A 7 -6.48 -2.18 1.35
N ILE A 8 -6.19 -2.90 0.27
CA ILE A 8 -6.69 -2.53 -1.05
C ILE A 8 -7.79 -3.50 -1.47
N HIS A 9 -8.66 -3.02 -2.36
CA HIS A 9 -9.70 -3.87 -2.94
C HIS A 9 -9.06 -4.97 -3.78
N ASP A 10 -9.70 -6.11 -3.84
CA ASP A 10 -9.14 -7.27 -4.54
C ASP A 10 -8.87 -6.98 -6.01
N ASP A 11 -9.69 -6.19 -6.66
CA ASP A 11 -9.48 -5.92 -8.08
C ASP A 11 -8.32 -4.99 -8.36
N ALA A 12 -7.72 -4.41 -7.31
CA ALA A 12 -6.52 -3.59 -7.47
C ALA A 12 -5.24 -4.38 -7.28
N VAL A 13 -5.32 -5.61 -6.80
CA VAL A 13 -4.14 -6.40 -6.43
C VAL A 13 -3.18 -6.56 -7.61
N GLU A 14 -3.71 -6.85 -8.79
CA GLU A 14 -2.87 -7.05 -9.97
C GLU A 14 -2.03 -5.83 -10.31
N TYR A 15 -2.62 -4.65 -10.16
CA TYR A 15 -1.88 -3.41 -10.43
C TYR A 15 -0.69 -3.26 -9.50
N ILE A 16 -0.91 -3.56 -8.23
CA ILE A 16 0.15 -3.42 -7.25
C ILE A 16 1.25 -4.46 -7.47
N LEU A 17 0.86 -5.66 -7.83
CA LEU A 17 1.84 -6.71 -8.13
C LEU A 17 2.73 -6.35 -9.32
N ARG A 18 2.23 -5.49 -10.20
CA ARG A 18 3.01 -5.00 -11.34
C ARG A 18 3.86 -3.79 -10.98
N GLY A 19 3.88 -3.40 -9.72
CA GLY A 19 4.68 -2.27 -9.27
C GLY A 19 4.02 -0.93 -9.39
N ARG A 20 2.73 -0.88 -9.67
CA ARG A 20 2.03 0.38 -9.81
C ARG A 20 1.65 0.93 -8.45
N ASN A 21 1.47 2.24 -8.38
CA ASN A 21 1.16 2.92 -7.13
C ASN A 21 -0.27 2.66 -6.68
N VAL A 22 -0.50 2.79 -5.36
CA VAL A 22 -1.84 2.67 -4.80
C VAL A 22 -2.53 4.02 -4.93
N PHE A 23 -3.59 4.07 -5.72
CA PHE A 23 -4.43 5.25 -5.82
C PHE A 23 -5.47 5.23 -4.71
N HIS A 24 -5.96 6.41 -4.34
CA HIS A 24 -6.95 6.51 -3.26
C HIS A 24 -8.17 5.61 -3.52
N GLY A 25 -8.60 5.52 -4.78
CA GLY A 25 -9.75 4.69 -5.11
C GLY A 25 -9.55 3.20 -4.91
N PHE A 26 -8.30 2.75 -4.73
CA PHE A 26 -8.01 1.35 -4.49
C PHE A 26 -8.14 0.96 -3.02
N ILE A 27 -8.20 1.94 -2.11
CA ILE A 27 -8.11 1.67 -0.68
C ILE A 27 -9.46 1.26 -0.12
N HIS A 28 -9.47 0.10 0.52
CA HIS A 28 -10.64 -0.41 1.23
C HIS A 28 -10.61 0.06 2.69
N ALA A 29 -9.45 0.01 3.31
CA ALA A 29 -9.28 0.39 4.70
C ALA A 29 -7.81 0.63 4.97
N CYS A 30 -7.49 1.25 6.10
CA CYS A 30 -6.11 1.38 6.54
C CYS A 30 -6.08 1.59 8.05
N ASP A 31 -4.91 1.36 8.64
CA ASP A 31 -4.74 1.60 10.05
C ASP A 31 -4.87 3.09 10.36
N ALA A 32 -5.50 3.40 11.48
CA ALA A 32 -5.77 4.79 11.86
C ALA A 32 -4.50 5.61 12.11
N TRP A 33 -3.40 4.93 12.36
CA TRP A 33 -2.13 5.60 12.69
C TRP A 33 -1.22 5.78 11.48
N LEU A 34 -1.73 5.55 10.29
CA LEU A 34 -0.98 5.84 9.07
C LEU A 34 -0.71 7.33 8.94
N THR A 35 0.54 7.69 8.68
CA THR A 35 0.93 9.09 8.47
C THR A 35 1.66 9.22 7.13
N ALA A 36 1.72 10.46 6.63
CA ALA A 36 2.39 10.73 5.36
C ALA A 36 3.90 10.53 5.51
N GLY A 37 4.51 9.98 4.47
CA GLY A 37 5.96 9.77 4.45
C GLY A 37 6.41 8.54 5.22
N GLN A 38 5.49 7.68 5.59
CA GLN A 38 5.78 6.52 6.42
C GLN A 38 5.76 5.25 5.59
N ALA A 39 6.69 4.34 5.89
CA ALA A 39 6.65 3.02 5.27
C ALA A 39 5.39 2.28 5.71
N CYS A 40 4.77 1.57 4.79
CA CYS A 40 3.55 0.84 5.09
C CYS A 40 3.50 -0.45 4.29
N LEU A 41 2.68 -1.38 4.75
CA LEU A 41 2.45 -2.65 4.05
C LEU A 41 1.13 -2.56 3.31
N ILE A 42 1.11 -3.14 2.12
CA ILE A 42 -0.08 -3.18 1.29
C ILE A 42 -0.61 -4.60 1.32
N VAL A 43 -1.85 -4.75 1.78
CA VAL A 43 -2.46 -6.07 1.91
C VAL A 43 -3.79 -6.07 1.18
N ARG A 44 -4.26 -7.25 0.83
CA ARG A 44 -5.57 -7.38 0.23
C ARG A 44 -6.60 -7.64 1.33
N GLU A 45 -7.89 -7.73 0.95
CA GLU A 45 -8.98 -7.77 1.92
C GLU A 45 -8.90 -8.95 2.88
N ASN A 46 -8.32 -10.06 2.43
CA ASN A 46 -8.19 -11.23 3.30
C ASN A 46 -6.95 -11.18 4.20
N GLY A 47 -6.17 -10.11 4.11
CA GLY A 47 -4.98 -9.93 4.93
C GLY A 47 -3.68 -10.37 4.32
N ASP A 48 -3.71 -10.98 3.14
CA ASP A 48 -2.48 -11.41 2.49
C ASP A 48 -1.65 -10.22 2.04
N LEU A 49 -0.35 -10.33 2.21
CA LEU A 49 0.58 -9.27 1.82
C LEU A 49 0.68 -9.21 0.30
N VAL A 50 0.54 -8.00 -0.23
CA VAL A 50 0.66 -7.74 -1.67
C VAL A 50 1.95 -7.01 -1.98
N GLY A 51 2.34 -6.08 -1.10
CA GLY A 51 3.54 -5.30 -1.33
C GLY A 51 3.77 -4.31 -0.20
N HIS A 52 4.65 -3.36 -0.46
CA HIS A 52 4.93 -2.31 0.52
C HIS A 52 5.24 -1.02 -0.22
N GLY A 53 5.27 0.07 0.53
CA GLY A 53 5.54 1.36 -0.07
C GLY A 53 5.67 2.44 0.97
N ILE A 54 5.70 3.68 0.48
CA ILE A 54 5.76 4.87 1.32
C ILE A 54 4.44 5.62 1.14
N SER A 55 3.75 5.87 2.25
CA SER A 55 2.48 6.57 2.18
C SER A 55 2.70 8.04 1.82
N ARG A 56 1.73 8.62 1.14
CA ARG A 56 1.76 10.03 0.77
C ARG A 56 0.70 10.82 1.51
N CYS A 57 0.00 10.18 2.43
CA CYS A 57 -1.11 10.82 3.13
C CYS A 57 -1.31 10.14 4.47
N ASN A 58 -2.10 10.78 5.33
CA ASN A 58 -2.48 10.17 6.60
C ASN A 58 -3.74 9.31 6.38
N ALA A 59 -4.16 8.62 7.46
CA ALA A 59 -5.28 7.69 7.36
C ALA A 59 -6.57 8.36 6.92
N ASN A 60 -6.83 9.54 7.44
CA ASN A 60 -8.04 10.27 7.10
C ASN A 60 -8.07 10.60 5.60
N GLU A 61 -6.95 11.11 5.09
CA GLU A 61 -6.84 11.45 3.68
C GLU A 61 -6.90 10.21 2.81
N ALA A 62 -6.30 9.11 3.28
CA ALA A 62 -6.29 7.87 2.50
C ALA A 62 -7.71 7.41 2.19
N LEU A 63 -8.61 7.54 3.16
CA LEU A 63 -9.99 7.08 3.00
C LEU A 63 -10.92 8.12 2.42
N ARG A 64 -10.60 9.41 2.59
CA ARG A 64 -11.49 10.48 2.19
C ARG A 64 -11.26 10.94 0.75
N LEU A 65 -10.01 11.01 0.33
CA LEU A 65 -9.69 11.47 -1.02
C LEU A 65 -10.03 10.39 -2.04
N ARG A 66 -10.35 10.81 -3.25
CA ARG A 66 -10.76 9.88 -4.30
C ARG A 66 -9.84 9.85 -5.49
N LYS A 67 -8.91 10.80 -5.58
CA LYS A 67 -8.00 10.91 -6.70
C LYS A 67 -6.59 11.04 -6.20
N GLY A 68 -5.64 10.63 -7.04
CA GLY A 68 -4.24 10.78 -6.74
C GLY A 68 -3.65 9.55 -6.09
N ILE A 69 -2.36 9.62 -5.87
CA ILE A 69 -1.59 8.51 -5.32
C ILE A 69 -1.60 8.59 -3.80
N ALA A 70 -2.03 7.51 -3.16
CA ALA A 70 -2.03 7.41 -1.71
C ALA A 70 -0.75 6.77 -1.19
N VAL A 71 -0.21 5.77 -1.91
CA VAL A 71 1.01 5.07 -1.51
C VAL A 71 1.88 4.89 -2.75
N ARG A 72 3.15 5.24 -2.61
CA ARG A 72 4.12 4.96 -3.66
C ARG A 72 4.65 3.56 -3.42
N THR A 73 4.20 2.64 -4.25
CA THR A 73 4.59 1.24 -4.14
C THR A 73 6.07 1.09 -4.46
N ARG A 74 6.76 0.31 -3.63
CA ARG A 74 8.16 0.00 -3.84
C ARG A 74 8.30 -1.39 -4.42
N SER A 75 9.16 -1.53 -5.39
CA SER A 75 9.40 -2.84 -6.00
C SER A 75 10.70 -3.46 -5.52
N ASP A 76 11.38 -2.79 -4.61
CA ASP A 76 12.67 -3.24 -4.10
C ASP A 76 12.56 -4.59 -3.39
N PHE A 77 11.38 -4.85 -2.84
CA PHE A 77 11.15 -6.05 -2.08
C PHE A 77 11.44 -7.30 -2.91
N SER A 78 10.88 -7.37 -4.11
CA SER A 78 11.12 -8.54 -4.94
C SER A 78 12.56 -8.59 -5.46
N LYS A 79 13.17 -7.44 -5.68
CA LYS A 79 14.58 -7.41 -6.08
C LYS A 79 15.46 -7.94 -4.97
N THR A 80 15.14 -7.59 -3.73
CA THR A 80 15.91 -8.09 -2.59
C THR A 80 15.82 -9.60 -2.50
N ILE A 81 14.63 -10.13 -2.72
CA ILE A 81 14.43 -11.58 -2.70
C ILE A 81 15.25 -12.23 -3.80
N ASP A 82 15.25 -11.65 -4.99
CA ASP A 82 16.01 -12.19 -6.10
C ASP A 82 17.50 -12.23 -5.82
N LEU A 83 18.00 -11.22 -5.14
CA LEU A 83 19.42 -11.13 -4.86
C LEU A 83 19.89 -12.15 -3.83
N THR A 84 18.97 -12.68 -3.05
CA THR A 84 19.33 -13.64 -2.01
C THR A 84 19.39 -15.07 -2.51
N LYS A 85 19.07 -15.31 -3.74
CA LYS A 85 19.05 -16.67 -4.28
C LYS A 85 20.42 -17.26 -4.49
#